data_b38bbf1c742dfe3b46593d55ce639da8
#
_entry.id   b38bbf1c742dfe3b46593d55ce639da8
#
_cell.length_a   1.000
_cell.length_b   1.000
_cell.length_c   1.000
_cell.angle_alpha   90.00
_cell.angle_beta   90.00
_cell.angle_gamma   90.00
#
_symmetry.space_group_name_H-M   'P 1'
#
loop_
_entity.id
_entity.type
_entity.pdbx_description
1 polymer ?
#
loop_
_entity_poly.entity_id
_entity_poly.type
_entity_poly.pdbx_seq_one_letter_code
_entity_poly.pdbx_strand_id
1 'polypeptide(L)'
;GLSPESSIINARNDMMKMYGEKSLIVNEMNEVIKGLSLGVTLSDGLKKFASRVKSDDIRDFVTVFTEAFKSGGNLVSIIKSTVTIMQDKKRIEDEIKAMLKGKMLEQKVICVIPIMIFVYLRVSSYEFVSVLYHNAAGIAVMTVCLILYVSSILLSEKIVNIKV
;
A
#
# COMPACT_ATOMS: atom_id res chain seq x y z
N GLY A 1 -10.21 15.26 32.32
CA GLY A 1 -10.02 14.39 31.19
C GLY A 1 -10.93 13.17 31.30
N LEU A 2 -11.41 12.67 30.16
CA LEU A 2 -12.19 11.43 30.12
C LEU A 2 -11.31 10.24 30.53
N SER A 3 -11.91 9.25 31.19
CA SER A 3 -11.17 8.01 31.45
C SER A 3 -10.83 7.29 30.12
N PRO A 4 -9.77 6.49 30.06
CA PRO A 4 -9.43 5.75 28.84
C PRO A 4 -10.58 4.84 28.35
N GLU A 5 -11.34 4.26 29.27
CA GLU A 5 -12.51 3.43 28.96
C GLU A 5 -13.63 4.26 28.30
N SER A 6 -13.91 5.45 28.85
CA SER A 6 -14.89 6.37 28.26
C SER A 6 -14.46 6.86 26.86
N SER A 7 -13.16 7.01 26.65
CA SER A 7 -12.62 7.39 25.35
C SER A 7 -12.84 6.33 24.29
N ILE A 8 -12.76 5.04 24.63
CA ILE A 8 -13.08 3.92 23.71
C ILE A 8 -14.55 3.91 23.34
N ILE A 9 -15.45 4.18 24.30
CA ILE A 9 -16.89 4.25 24.04
C ILE A 9 -17.21 5.41 23.05
N ASN A 10 -16.59 6.56 23.26
CA ASN A 10 -16.73 7.70 22.36
C ASN A 10 -16.19 7.41 20.96
N ALA A 11 -14.99 6.81 20.89
CA ALA A 11 -14.40 6.40 19.63
C ALA A 11 -15.29 5.41 18.86
N ARG A 12 -15.91 4.44 19.56
CA ARG A 12 -16.88 3.52 18.95
C ARG A 12 -18.09 4.28 18.38
N ASN A 13 -18.63 5.25 19.13
CA ASN A 13 -19.77 6.06 18.67
C ASN A 13 -19.43 6.86 17.41
N ASP A 14 -18.22 7.43 17.35
CA ASP A 14 -17.75 8.17 16.17
C ASP A 14 -17.53 7.25 14.98
N MET A 15 -16.92 6.08 15.18
CA MET A 15 -16.77 5.07 14.13
C MET A 15 -18.15 4.57 13.61
N MET A 16 -19.13 4.41 14.49
CA MET A 16 -20.49 4.03 14.11
C MET A 16 -21.15 5.07 13.20
N LYS A 17 -20.92 6.37 13.47
CA LYS A 17 -21.42 7.48 12.61
C LYS A 17 -20.73 7.49 11.23
N MET A 18 -19.43 7.18 11.17
CA MET A 18 -18.64 7.23 9.95
C MET A 18 -18.83 5.99 9.05
N TYR A 19 -18.88 4.80 9.63
CA TYR A 19 -18.84 3.53 8.91
C TYR A 19 -20.10 2.68 9.03
N GLY A 20 -21.06 3.13 9.85
CA GLY A 20 -22.31 2.42 10.12
C GLY A 20 -22.18 1.35 11.21
N GLU A 21 -23.32 0.98 11.77
CA GLU A 21 -23.42 0.09 12.93
C GLU A 21 -22.89 -1.33 12.66
N LYS A 22 -23.04 -1.81 11.42
CA LYS A 22 -22.63 -3.18 11.02
C LYS A 22 -21.19 -3.29 10.53
N SER A 23 -20.41 -2.22 10.64
CA SER A 23 -19.01 -2.24 10.20
C SER A 23 -18.16 -3.14 11.09
N LEU A 24 -17.12 -3.77 10.49
CA LEU A 24 -16.22 -4.67 11.19
C LEU A 24 -15.56 -3.98 12.40
N ILE A 25 -15.13 -2.73 12.23
CA ILE A 25 -14.47 -1.97 13.29
C ILE A 25 -15.41 -1.70 14.48
N VAL A 26 -16.66 -1.37 14.22
CA VAL A 26 -17.66 -1.13 15.28
C VAL A 26 -17.96 -2.41 16.04
N ASN A 27 -18.08 -3.54 15.35
CA ASN A 27 -18.28 -4.85 15.99
C ASN A 27 -17.10 -5.21 16.88
N GLU A 28 -15.87 -5.03 16.41
CA GLU A 28 -14.67 -5.28 17.19
C GLU A 28 -14.55 -4.37 18.42
N MET A 29 -14.91 -3.10 18.29
CA MET A 29 -14.94 -2.16 19.42
C MET A 29 -16.03 -2.51 20.42
N ASN A 30 -17.19 -3.00 19.97
CA ASN A 30 -18.25 -3.50 20.86
C ASN A 30 -17.78 -4.70 21.70
N GLU A 31 -16.98 -5.61 21.12
CA GLU A 31 -16.40 -6.74 21.86
C GLU A 31 -15.39 -6.26 22.93
N VAL A 32 -14.62 -5.22 22.65
CA VAL A 32 -13.74 -4.59 23.67
C VAL A 32 -14.58 -4.00 24.80
N ILE A 33 -15.61 -3.22 24.49
CA ILE A 33 -16.50 -2.58 25.49
C ILE A 33 -17.23 -3.63 26.34
N LYS A 34 -17.73 -4.69 25.70
CA LYS A 34 -18.34 -5.81 26.38
C LYS A 34 -17.35 -6.51 27.33
N GLY A 35 -16.12 -6.70 26.92
CA GLY A 35 -15.04 -7.20 27.79
C GLY A 35 -14.82 -6.32 29.03
N LEU A 36 -14.79 -4.99 28.84
CA LEU A 36 -14.66 -4.03 29.95
C LEU A 36 -15.82 -4.17 30.97
N SER A 37 -17.07 -4.33 30.50
CA SER A 37 -18.23 -4.52 31.38
C SER A 37 -18.19 -5.86 32.15
N LEU A 38 -17.41 -6.82 31.67
CA LEU A 38 -17.16 -8.11 32.32
C LEU A 38 -15.89 -8.11 33.21
N GLY A 39 -15.27 -6.96 33.42
CA GLY A 39 -14.09 -6.81 34.27
C GLY A 39 -12.74 -7.12 33.57
N VAL A 40 -12.74 -7.30 32.24
CA VAL A 40 -11.47 -7.40 31.49
C VAL A 40 -10.79 -6.04 31.45
N THR A 41 -9.49 -6.00 31.66
CA THR A 41 -8.74 -4.73 31.59
C THR A 41 -8.74 -4.17 30.18
N LEU A 42 -8.67 -2.83 30.06
CA LEU A 42 -8.61 -2.17 28.75
C LEU A 42 -7.42 -2.66 27.91
N SER A 43 -6.26 -2.85 28.55
CA SER A 43 -5.06 -3.37 27.90
C SER A 43 -5.26 -4.77 27.30
N ASP A 44 -5.91 -5.66 28.05
CA ASP A 44 -6.17 -7.03 27.56
C ASP A 44 -7.25 -7.05 26.48
N GLY A 45 -8.28 -6.21 26.60
CA GLY A 45 -9.29 -6.01 25.56
C GLY A 45 -8.68 -5.54 24.25
N LEU A 46 -7.80 -4.53 24.30
CA LEU A 46 -7.11 -4.01 23.12
C LEU A 46 -6.12 -5.01 22.53
N LYS A 47 -5.41 -5.81 23.33
CA LYS A 47 -4.54 -6.89 22.82
C LYS A 47 -5.32 -7.94 22.05
N LYS A 48 -6.50 -8.37 22.58
CA LYS A 48 -7.39 -9.29 21.88
C LYS A 48 -7.89 -8.69 20.57
N PHE A 49 -8.25 -7.41 20.58
CA PHE A 49 -8.61 -6.68 19.37
C PHE A 49 -7.49 -6.70 18.34
N ALA A 50 -6.26 -6.30 18.71
CA ALA A 50 -5.10 -6.28 17.84
C ALA A 50 -4.74 -7.66 17.25
N SER A 51 -4.99 -8.74 18.00
CA SER A 51 -4.74 -10.11 17.53
C SER A 51 -5.74 -10.56 16.44
N ARG A 52 -6.97 -10.02 16.45
CA ARG A 52 -8.01 -10.34 15.47
C ARG A 52 -7.88 -9.48 14.21
N VAL A 53 -7.40 -8.26 14.34
CA VAL A 53 -7.22 -7.34 13.21
C VAL A 53 -5.83 -7.56 12.61
N LYS A 54 -5.78 -7.92 11.32
CA LYS A 54 -4.53 -8.14 10.58
C LYS A 54 -3.92 -6.79 10.12
N SER A 55 -3.54 -5.95 11.09
CA SER A 55 -2.90 -4.65 10.84
C SER A 55 -1.72 -4.48 11.78
N ASP A 56 -0.55 -4.26 11.20
CA ASP A 56 0.68 -4.00 11.97
C ASP A 56 0.56 -2.68 12.74
N ASP A 57 0.00 -1.65 12.13
CA ASP A 57 -0.19 -0.34 12.77
C ASP A 57 -1.06 -0.44 14.03
N ILE A 58 -2.10 -1.27 14.02
CA ILE A 58 -2.95 -1.49 15.21
C ILE A 58 -2.18 -2.25 16.28
N ARG A 59 -1.37 -3.23 15.91
CA ARG A 59 -0.53 -3.96 16.88
C ARG A 59 0.50 -3.05 17.55
N ASP A 60 1.16 -2.23 16.75
CA ASP A 60 2.14 -1.26 17.24
C ASP A 60 1.49 -0.24 18.17
N PHE A 61 0.34 0.32 17.77
CA PHE A 61 -0.42 1.22 18.64
C PHE A 61 -0.80 0.58 19.98
N VAL A 62 -1.34 -0.65 19.96
CA VAL A 62 -1.76 -1.34 21.17
C VAL A 62 -0.57 -1.67 22.08
N THR A 63 0.58 -1.99 21.50
CA THR A 63 1.83 -2.23 22.26
C THR A 63 2.25 -0.96 22.99
N VAL A 64 2.38 0.16 22.26
CA VAL A 64 2.77 1.46 22.85
C VAL A 64 1.75 1.92 23.89
N PHE A 65 0.45 1.79 23.59
CA PHE A 65 -0.62 2.13 24.52
C PHE A 65 -0.50 1.33 25.83
N THR A 66 -0.31 0.02 25.72
CA THR A 66 -0.26 -0.88 26.88
C THR A 66 0.94 -0.54 27.79
N GLU A 67 2.09 -0.27 27.20
CA GLU A 67 3.30 0.11 27.96
C GLU A 67 3.13 1.50 28.62
N ALA A 68 2.58 2.46 27.88
CA ALA A 68 2.30 3.78 28.42
C ALA A 68 1.26 3.75 29.54
N PHE A 69 0.23 2.91 29.41
CA PHE A 69 -0.81 2.75 30.41
C PHE A 69 -0.27 2.14 31.71
N LYS A 70 0.64 1.17 31.62
CA LYS A 70 1.30 0.53 32.78
C LYS A 70 2.27 1.46 33.50
N SER A 71 3.02 2.27 32.74
CA SER A 71 4.04 3.16 33.31
C SER A 71 3.45 4.41 33.99
N GLY A 72 2.13 4.65 33.88
CA GLY A 72 1.47 5.83 34.46
C GLY A 72 1.91 7.15 33.83
N GLY A 73 2.53 7.08 32.65
CA GLY A 73 3.01 8.26 31.92
C GLY A 73 1.89 9.13 31.36
N ASN A 74 2.28 10.24 30.71
CA ASN A 74 1.33 11.12 30.02
C ASN A 74 0.78 10.43 28.75
N LEU A 75 -0.24 9.60 28.96
CA LEU A 75 -0.90 8.80 27.92
C LEU A 75 -1.38 9.64 26.73
N VAL A 76 -1.88 10.84 26.97
CA VAL A 76 -2.36 11.74 25.92
C VAL A 76 -1.22 12.17 25.00
N SER A 77 -0.06 12.53 25.57
CA SER A 77 1.12 12.89 24.78
C SER A 77 1.63 11.72 23.95
N ILE A 78 1.72 10.53 24.54
CA ILE A 78 2.20 9.32 23.88
C ILE A 78 1.27 8.91 22.74
N ILE A 79 -0.05 8.92 22.98
CA ILE A 79 -1.04 8.61 21.92
C ILE A 79 -0.95 9.61 20.78
N LYS A 80 -0.89 10.92 21.08
CA LYS A 80 -0.74 11.95 20.04
C LYS A 80 0.52 11.74 19.21
N SER A 81 1.65 11.51 19.84
CA SER A 81 2.92 11.22 19.15
C SER A 81 2.82 9.99 18.25
N THR A 82 2.26 8.90 18.76
CA THR A 82 2.07 7.66 18.00
C THR A 82 1.17 7.86 16.79
N VAL A 83 0.06 8.57 16.96
CA VAL A 83 -0.86 8.88 15.83
C VAL A 83 -0.15 9.75 14.79
N THR A 84 0.64 10.75 15.20
CA THR A 84 1.42 11.57 14.25
C THR A 84 2.41 10.72 13.46
N ILE A 85 3.16 9.85 14.12
CA ILE A 85 4.10 8.94 13.44
C ILE A 85 3.38 8.03 12.44
N MET A 86 2.22 7.48 12.78
CA MET A 86 1.42 6.65 11.88
C MET A 86 0.88 7.45 10.69
N GLN A 87 0.44 8.67 10.90
CA GLN A 87 0.00 9.56 9.82
C GLN A 87 1.14 9.92 8.87
N ASP A 88 2.33 10.24 9.41
CA ASP A 88 3.50 10.55 8.59
C ASP A 88 3.95 9.32 7.79
N LYS A 89 3.98 8.14 8.39
CA LYS A 89 4.24 6.87 7.68
C LYS A 89 3.27 6.69 6.52
N LYS A 90 1.97 6.85 6.78
CA LYS A 90 0.93 6.73 5.75
C LYS A 90 1.10 7.73 4.62
N ARG A 91 1.41 8.98 4.97
CA ARG A 91 1.67 10.04 3.98
C ARG A 91 2.84 9.70 3.08
N ILE A 92 3.95 9.22 3.66
CA ILE A 92 5.14 8.81 2.91
C ILE A 92 4.81 7.63 1.98
N GLU A 93 4.08 6.63 2.46
CA GLU A 93 3.62 5.52 1.61
C GLU A 93 2.77 5.99 0.42
N ASP A 94 1.86 6.92 0.66
CA ASP A 94 0.98 7.45 -0.39
C ASP A 94 1.76 8.34 -1.38
N GLU A 95 2.74 9.13 -0.92
CA GLU A 95 3.67 9.88 -1.77
C GLU A 95 4.51 8.95 -2.66
N ILE A 96 5.08 7.87 -2.09
CA ILE A 96 5.83 6.87 -2.85
C ILE A 96 4.93 6.20 -3.89
N LYS A 97 3.71 5.81 -3.53
CA LYS A 97 2.75 5.22 -4.48
C LYS A 97 2.38 6.17 -5.61
N ALA A 98 2.23 7.46 -5.32
CA ALA A 98 1.96 8.47 -6.34
C ALA A 98 3.14 8.64 -7.31
N MET A 99 4.37 8.71 -6.79
CA MET A 99 5.59 8.76 -7.60
C MET A 99 5.76 7.52 -8.49
N LEU A 100 5.51 6.33 -7.94
CA LEU A 100 5.59 5.08 -8.69
C LEU A 100 4.57 5.02 -9.82
N LYS A 101 3.33 5.50 -9.61
CA LYS A 101 2.32 5.57 -10.67
C LYS A 101 2.76 6.45 -11.83
N GLY A 102 3.40 7.60 -11.57
CA GLY A 102 3.99 8.46 -12.59
C GLY A 102 5.06 7.73 -13.40
N LYS A 103 5.98 7.04 -12.74
CA LYS A 103 7.03 6.24 -13.38
C LYS A 103 6.49 5.06 -14.21
N MET A 104 5.42 4.43 -13.77
CA MET A 104 4.75 3.37 -14.54
C MET A 104 4.16 3.89 -15.86
N LEU A 105 3.60 5.09 -15.87
CA LEU A 105 3.10 5.72 -17.10
C LEU A 105 4.25 6.08 -18.05
N GLU A 106 5.30 6.70 -17.53
CA GLU A 106 6.51 7.01 -18.30
C GLU A 106 7.11 5.76 -18.96
N GLN A 107 7.24 4.67 -18.21
CA GLN A 107 7.70 3.39 -18.71
C GLN A 107 6.82 2.85 -19.84
N LYS A 108 5.49 2.88 -19.69
CA LYS A 108 4.56 2.41 -20.73
C LYS A 108 4.72 3.21 -22.02
N VAL A 109 4.88 4.53 -21.92
CA VAL A 109 5.10 5.40 -23.08
C VAL A 109 6.42 5.02 -23.79
N ILE A 110 7.52 4.85 -23.03
CA ILE A 110 8.82 4.45 -23.59
C ILE A 110 8.73 3.08 -24.29
N CYS A 111 7.97 2.13 -23.73
CA CYS A 111 7.76 0.82 -24.36
C CYS A 111 6.92 0.88 -25.65
N VAL A 112 6.05 1.85 -25.81
CA VAL A 112 5.21 1.98 -27.03
C VAL A 112 5.97 2.64 -28.19
N ILE A 113 6.91 3.55 -27.90
CA ILE A 113 7.64 4.32 -28.92
C ILE A 113 8.33 3.43 -29.98
N PRO A 114 9.12 2.40 -29.66
CA PRO A 114 9.77 1.55 -30.65
C PRO A 114 8.77 0.84 -31.58
N ILE A 115 7.64 0.42 -31.03
CA ILE A 115 6.58 -0.24 -31.81
C ILE A 115 5.98 0.75 -32.80
N MET A 116 5.70 1.98 -32.38
CA MET A 116 5.18 3.04 -33.26
C MET A 116 6.15 3.39 -34.38
N ILE A 117 7.45 3.50 -34.06
CA ILE A 117 8.50 3.75 -35.05
C ILE A 117 8.56 2.61 -36.07
N PHE A 118 8.50 1.36 -35.60
CA PHE A 118 8.52 0.20 -36.49
C PHE A 118 7.31 0.17 -37.44
N VAL A 119 6.11 0.44 -36.93
CA VAL A 119 4.89 0.55 -37.73
C VAL A 119 5.01 1.68 -38.77
N TYR A 120 5.50 2.84 -38.37
CA TYR A 120 5.74 3.97 -39.23
C TYR A 120 6.71 3.62 -40.37
N LEU A 121 7.84 2.99 -40.07
CA LEU A 121 8.83 2.57 -41.09
C LEU A 121 8.25 1.54 -42.06
N ARG A 122 7.42 0.62 -41.57
CA ARG A 122 6.76 -0.38 -42.41
C ARG A 122 5.77 0.24 -43.40
N VAL A 123 5.08 1.29 -43.02
CA VAL A 123 4.10 1.98 -43.87
C VAL A 123 4.78 2.96 -44.83
N SER A 124 5.80 3.69 -44.33
CA SER A 124 6.44 4.75 -45.12
C SER A 124 7.55 4.25 -46.04
N SER A 125 8.22 3.16 -45.72
CA SER A 125 9.39 2.67 -46.47
C SER A 125 9.39 1.14 -46.53
N TYR A 126 8.43 0.58 -47.25
CA TYR A 126 8.29 -0.87 -47.44
C TYR A 126 9.56 -1.54 -47.99
N GLU A 127 10.27 -0.88 -48.92
CA GLU A 127 11.53 -1.39 -49.49
C GLU A 127 12.61 -1.59 -48.44
N PHE A 128 12.75 -0.68 -47.50
CA PHE A 128 13.75 -0.78 -46.41
C PHE A 128 13.51 -1.98 -45.51
N VAL A 129 12.26 -2.24 -45.18
CA VAL A 129 11.85 -3.35 -44.32
C VAL A 129 11.93 -4.69 -45.08
N SER A 130 11.64 -4.71 -46.40
CA SER A 130 11.69 -5.92 -47.19
C SER A 130 13.11 -6.51 -47.32
N VAL A 131 14.13 -5.67 -47.45
CA VAL A 131 15.54 -6.09 -47.46
C VAL A 131 15.95 -6.80 -46.16
N LEU A 132 15.40 -6.36 -45.05
CA LEU A 132 15.68 -6.93 -43.72
C LEU A 132 15.08 -8.35 -43.53
N TYR A 133 13.95 -8.60 -44.18
CA TYR A 133 13.25 -9.90 -44.08
C TYR A 133 13.62 -10.91 -45.18
N HIS A 134 14.28 -10.50 -46.29
CA HIS A 134 14.75 -11.37 -47.35
C HIS A 134 16.18 -11.90 -47.19
N ASN A 135 16.87 -11.47 -46.14
CA ASN A 135 18.25 -11.90 -45.86
C ASN A 135 18.32 -12.68 -44.54
N ALA A 136 18.92 -13.85 -44.52
CA ALA A 136 19.07 -14.67 -43.32
C ALA A 136 19.77 -13.94 -42.16
N ALA A 137 20.74 -13.08 -42.46
CA ALA A 137 21.41 -12.22 -41.50
C ALA A 137 20.44 -11.17 -40.90
N GLY A 138 19.55 -10.58 -41.70
CA GLY A 138 18.55 -9.63 -41.24
C GLY A 138 17.52 -10.24 -40.30
N ILE A 139 17.05 -11.46 -40.62
CA ILE A 139 16.14 -12.22 -39.74
C ILE A 139 16.80 -12.50 -38.38
N ALA A 140 18.06 -12.95 -38.39
CA ALA A 140 18.79 -13.24 -37.16
C ALA A 140 18.94 -11.98 -36.27
N VAL A 141 19.32 -10.84 -36.83
CA VAL A 141 19.44 -9.56 -36.11
C VAL A 141 18.09 -9.13 -35.53
N MET A 142 17.00 -9.17 -36.31
CA MET A 142 15.66 -8.81 -35.87
C MET A 142 15.18 -9.70 -34.72
N THR A 143 15.46 -11.01 -34.79
CA THR A 143 15.09 -11.96 -33.72
C THR A 143 15.85 -11.65 -32.43
N VAL A 144 17.15 -11.37 -32.49
CA VAL A 144 17.94 -11.00 -31.33
C VAL A 144 17.44 -9.69 -30.71
N CYS A 145 17.18 -8.67 -31.54
CA CYS A 145 16.59 -7.40 -31.07
C CYS A 145 15.24 -7.60 -30.37
N LEU A 146 14.39 -8.46 -30.93
CA LEU A 146 13.08 -8.77 -30.33
C LEU A 146 13.24 -9.44 -28.95
N ILE A 147 14.15 -10.41 -28.84
CA ILE A 147 14.43 -11.08 -27.56
C ILE A 147 14.94 -10.10 -26.54
N LEU A 148 15.88 -9.21 -26.90
CA LEU A 148 16.39 -8.18 -26.00
C LEU A 148 15.29 -7.19 -25.57
N TYR A 149 14.42 -6.81 -26.48
CA TYR A 149 13.29 -5.92 -26.21
C TYR A 149 12.30 -6.53 -25.21
N VAL A 150 11.88 -7.79 -25.46
CA VAL A 150 10.99 -8.51 -24.53
C VAL A 150 11.64 -8.70 -23.17
N SER A 151 12.92 -9.08 -23.12
CA SER A 151 13.68 -9.22 -21.86
C SER A 151 13.74 -7.90 -21.08
N SER A 152 13.92 -6.78 -21.77
CA SER A 152 13.93 -5.44 -21.16
C SER A 152 12.59 -5.08 -20.55
N ILE A 153 11.48 -5.37 -21.23
CA ILE A 153 10.12 -5.15 -20.69
C ILE A 153 9.90 -5.96 -19.41
N LEU A 154 10.22 -7.25 -19.44
CA LEU A 154 10.05 -8.14 -18.29
C LEU A 154 10.88 -7.69 -17.07
N LEU A 155 12.13 -7.27 -17.30
CA LEU A 155 12.98 -6.73 -16.26
C LEU A 155 12.42 -5.42 -15.69
N SER A 156 11.95 -4.54 -16.56
CA SER A 156 11.37 -3.25 -16.16
C SER A 156 10.10 -3.44 -15.33
N GLU A 157 9.20 -4.36 -15.71
CA GLU A 157 8.01 -4.68 -14.90
C GLU A 157 8.38 -5.25 -13.53
N LYS A 158 9.40 -6.10 -13.47
CA LYS A 158 9.88 -6.67 -12.21
C LYS A 158 10.46 -5.63 -11.27
N ILE A 159 11.16 -4.64 -11.80
CA ILE A 159 11.76 -3.53 -11.02
C ILE A 159 10.69 -2.58 -10.51
N VAL A 160 9.73 -2.22 -11.34
CA VAL A 160 8.66 -1.26 -10.98
C VAL A 160 7.61 -1.90 -10.06
N ASN A 161 7.40 -3.21 -10.13
CA ASN A 161 6.43 -3.94 -9.31
C ASN A 161 7.02 -4.46 -7.98
N ILE A 162 8.09 -3.83 -7.48
CA ILE A 162 8.57 -4.10 -6.12
C ILE A 162 7.50 -3.56 -5.17
N LYS A 163 6.82 -4.48 -4.46
CA LYS A 163 5.88 -4.14 -3.39
C LYS A 163 6.65 -3.42 -2.28
N VAL A 164 6.32 -2.15 -2.08
CA VAL A 164 6.63 -1.39 -0.86
C VAL A 164 5.59 -1.73 0.20
#